data_586c77d9661dbcf9627d60f8aafea63b
#
_entry.id   586c77d9661dbcf9627d60f8aafea63b
#
_cell.length_a   1.000
_cell.length_b   1.000
_cell.length_c   1.000
_cell.angle_alpha   90.00
_cell.angle_beta   90.00
_cell.angle_gamma   90.00
#
_symmetry.space_group_name_H-M   'P 1'
#
loop_
_entity.id
_entity.type
_entity.pdbx_description
1 polymer ?
#
loop_
_entity_poly.entity_id
_entity_poly.type
_entity_poly.pdbx_seq_one_letter_code
_entity_poly.pdbx_strand_id
1 'polypeptide(L)'
;MNVTKDGFKDRQLHIEDYLQMVSAEQKEYAEVSAHQRITENNDIITDFQTDNLMEQILHKDNLNKAYKKVKSNKGAGGVDGMSVDELLGFLKDNQEQLIQQIKDGKYKPNPVRRVEIPKETKGEVRKLGVPTVVDRVFQQAITQVLTPIYEKQFSEDSFGFRPNRGAHDALKQCQTNVNDGYVYVVDMDLEKFFDTVCQSKLIEVLSRTIKDGRVISLIHKYLNAGVISRGMFEKTEIGMPQGGPLSPLLSNIMLNELDKELTRRGHRFVRYADDCMIFCKSRKSAERTLNNIVPYIEGKLFLKVNRTKTCVAHISKVKYLGYSFYRYKGICRFRVHPKSVTKMKNKIRELTDRHNGWGNEYRALKLTQFIRGWVNYFGMADMKSLLQSNDKWLRHRIRAIYWKQWKKPKTKYRKLKELGMNEDFIQWHANMRQGIWNCSNNRLVQFALNNEKLREWGYPTFTEFYLKRCEN
;
A
#
# COMPACT_ATOMS: atom_id res chain seq x y z
N MET A 1 -0.42 -23.98 -44.36
CA MET A 1 -0.47 -24.34 -42.93
C MET A 1 0.03 -23.14 -42.15
N ASN A 2 -0.90 -22.35 -41.67
CA ASN A 2 -0.60 -21.14 -40.87
C ASN A 2 -0.69 -21.50 -39.39
N VAL A 3 0.42 -21.39 -38.70
CA VAL A 3 0.47 -21.51 -37.24
C VAL A 3 0.38 -20.10 -36.67
N THR A 4 -0.71 -19.78 -36.03
CA THR A 4 -0.93 -18.55 -35.28
C THR A 4 -0.13 -18.59 -33.99
N LYS A 5 0.76 -17.61 -33.82
CA LYS A 5 1.45 -17.34 -32.56
C LYS A 5 0.54 -16.50 -31.68
N ASP A 6 -0.12 -17.13 -30.74
CA ASP A 6 -0.74 -16.42 -29.63
C ASP A 6 0.33 -16.00 -28.58
N GLY A 7 0.65 -14.73 -28.58
CA GLY A 7 1.55 -14.15 -27.61
C GLY A 7 0.84 -13.95 -26.27
N PHE A 8 1.29 -14.66 -25.25
CA PHE A 8 0.98 -14.37 -23.87
C PHE A 8 1.53 -12.99 -23.52
N LYS A 9 0.67 -12.00 -23.43
CA LYS A 9 0.99 -10.71 -22.81
C LYS A 9 0.99 -10.91 -21.30
N ASP A 10 2.17 -11.07 -20.72
CA ASP A 10 2.39 -10.93 -19.28
C ASP A 10 1.82 -9.59 -18.82
N ARG A 11 0.71 -9.62 -18.08
CA ARG A 11 0.24 -8.46 -17.34
C ARG A 11 1.21 -8.22 -16.18
N GLN A 12 2.21 -7.36 -16.40
CA GLN A 12 2.95 -6.76 -15.29
C GLN A 12 1.95 -6.03 -14.39
N LEU A 13 1.72 -6.60 -13.21
CA LEU A 13 1.00 -5.91 -12.13
C LEU A 13 1.82 -4.66 -11.75
N HIS A 14 1.28 -3.48 -12.04
CA HIS A 14 1.90 -2.22 -11.62
C HIS A 14 1.89 -2.12 -10.10
N ILE A 15 2.96 -1.52 -9.52
CA ILE A 15 3.07 -1.21 -8.07
C ILE A 15 1.79 -0.58 -7.51
N GLU A 16 1.05 0.14 -8.33
CA GLU A 16 -0.18 0.83 -7.99
C GLU A 16 -1.38 -0.09 -7.85
N ASP A 17 -1.44 -1.18 -8.60
CA ASP A 17 -2.45 -2.23 -8.41
C ASP A 17 -2.20 -2.93 -7.05
N TYR A 18 -0.93 -3.10 -6.66
CA TYR A 18 -0.58 -3.64 -5.35
C TYR A 18 -0.87 -2.64 -4.21
N LEU A 19 -0.56 -1.35 -4.39
CA LEU A 19 -0.90 -0.31 -3.41
C LEU A 19 -2.41 -0.06 -3.32
N GLN A 20 -3.15 -0.22 -4.43
CA GLN A 20 -4.61 -0.22 -4.42
C GLN A 20 -5.18 -1.47 -3.75
N MET A 21 -4.57 -2.65 -3.92
CA MET A 21 -4.95 -3.87 -3.19
C MET A 21 -4.72 -3.70 -1.68
N VAL A 22 -3.58 -3.17 -1.26
CA VAL A 22 -3.28 -2.90 0.15
C VAL A 22 -4.21 -1.82 0.74
N SER A 23 -4.58 -0.80 -0.04
CA SER A 23 -5.55 0.22 0.40
C SER A 23 -7.01 -0.28 0.36
N ALA A 24 -7.35 -1.22 -0.53
CA ALA A 24 -8.64 -1.89 -0.56
C ALA A 24 -8.78 -2.87 0.62
N GLU A 25 -7.72 -3.59 0.96
CA GLU A 25 -7.68 -4.42 2.17
C GLU A 25 -7.96 -3.61 3.44
N GLN A 26 -7.38 -2.41 3.56
CA GLN A 26 -7.66 -1.52 4.69
C GLN A 26 -9.11 -1.02 4.72
N LYS A 27 -9.77 -0.85 3.55
CA LYS A 27 -11.18 -0.43 3.48
C LYS A 27 -12.15 -1.58 3.75
N GLU A 28 -11.90 -2.78 3.23
CA GLU A 28 -12.72 -3.95 3.52
C GLU A 28 -12.73 -4.30 5.01
N TYR A 29 -11.61 -4.13 5.72
CA TYR A 29 -11.58 -4.28 7.18
C TYR A 29 -12.43 -3.23 7.90
N ALA A 30 -12.55 -2.02 7.37
CA ALA A 30 -13.38 -0.97 7.94
C ALA A 30 -14.88 -1.14 7.61
N GLU A 31 -15.22 -1.60 6.40
CA GLU A 31 -16.62 -1.79 5.98
C GLU A 31 -17.25 -3.06 6.55
N VAL A 32 -16.48 -4.14 6.71
CA VAL A 32 -16.97 -5.38 7.37
C VAL A 32 -17.27 -5.16 8.85
N SER A 33 -16.53 -4.24 9.51
CA SER A 33 -16.81 -3.88 10.91
C SER A 33 -18.07 -3.02 11.09
N ALA A 34 -18.53 -2.32 10.04
CA ALA A 34 -19.68 -1.42 10.14
C ALA A 34 -21.05 -2.13 10.00
N HIS A 35 -21.10 -3.38 9.55
CA HIS A 35 -22.37 -4.09 9.25
C HIS A 35 -22.66 -5.31 10.16
N GLN A 36 -21.86 -5.55 11.19
CA GLN A 36 -22.20 -6.53 12.23
C GLN A 36 -22.44 -5.84 13.57
N ARG A 37 -23.62 -5.26 13.78
CA ARG A 37 -24.18 -5.17 15.12
C ARG A 37 -24.53 -6.59 15.54
N ILE A 38 -23.60 -7.21 16.25
CA ILE A 38 -23.83 -8.47 16.95
C ILE A 38 -24.66 -8.11 18.16
N THR A 39 -25.84 -8.69 18.23
CA THR A 39 -26.61 -8.85 19.46
C THR A 39 -25.70 -9.46 20.53
N GLU A 40 -25.78 -8.87 21.71
CA GLU A 40 -25.06 -9.25 22.91
C GLU A 40 -25.19 -10.74 23.22
N ASN A 41 -24.12 -11.49 23.00
CA ASN A 41 -23.72 -12.60 23.84
C ASN A 41 -22.24 -12.38 24.15
N ASN A 42 -22.03 -11.73 25.28
CA ASN A 42 -20.73 -11.61 25.93
C ASN A 42 -20.32 -12.97 26.51
N ASP A 43 -19.97 -13.92 25.68
CA ASP A 43 -19.04 -14.95 26.08
C ASP A 43 -17.64 -14.37 25.99
N ILE A 44 -17.23 -13.80 27.11
CA ILE A 44 -15.84 -13.42 27.39
C ILE A 44 -15.02 -14.70 27.30
N ILE A 45 -14.46 -14.97 26.11
CA ILE A 45 -13.38 -15.95 25.98
C ILE A 45 -12.13 -15.30 26.61
N THR A 46 -12.04 -15.42 27.95
CA THR A 46 -10.98 -14.82 28.75
C THR A 46 -9.75 -15.69 28.88
N ASP A 47 -9.68 -16.82 28.15
CA ASP A 47 -8.44 -17.62 28.10
C ASP A 47 -8.20 -18.11 26.68
N PHE A 48 -7.35 -17.39 25.93
CA PHE A 48 -6.75 -17.95 24.74
C PHE A 48 -5.80 -19.05 25.18
N GLN A 49 -6.29 -20.29 25.19
CA GLN A 49 -5.43 -21.47 25.36
C GLN A 49 -4.45 -21.48 24.19
N THR A 50 -3.23 -21.02 24.45
CA THR A 50 -2.13 -20.99 23.46
C THR A 50 -1.59 -22.39 23.18
N ASP A 51 -2.14 -23.42 23.82
CA ASP A 51 -1.67 -24.80 23.73
C ASP A 51 -2.26 -25.59 22.55
N ASN A 52 -3.43 -25.20 22.05
CA ASN A 52 -4.15 -25.87 20.94
C ASN A 52 -4.36 -24.95 19.73
N LEU A 53 -3.36 -24.13 19.41
CA LEU A 53 -3.46 -23.17 18.30
C LEU A 53 -3.53 -23.86 16.94
N MET A 54 -2.89 -24.99 16.76
CA MET A 54 -2.93 -25.73 15.50
C MET A 54 -4.36 -26.17 15.17
N GLU A 55 -5.13 -26.63 16.13
CA GLU A 55 -6.52 -27.04 15.95
C GLU A 55 -7.39 -25.83 15.55
N GLN A 56 -7.18 -24.67 16.16
CA GLN A 56 -7.88 -23.43 15.81
C GLN A 56 -7.52 -22.99 14.39
N ILE A 57 -6.24 -23.04 14.01
CA ILE A 57 -5.77 -22.69 12.66
C ILE A 57 -6.41 -23.59 11.61
N LEU A 58 -6.46 -24.89 11.87
CA LEU A 58 -6.99 -25.90 10.95
C LEU A 58 -8.52 -26.09 11.06
N HIS A 59 -9.19 -25.34 11.95
CA HIS A 59 -10.63 -25.40 12.06
C HIS A 59 -11.33 -25.01 10.74
N LYS A 60 -12.37 -25.75 10.38
CA LYS A 60 -13.09 -25.58 9.10
C LYS A 60 -13.50 -24.14 8.83
N ASP A 61 -14.05 -23.46 9.83
CA ASP A 61 -14.53 -22.08 9.66
C ASP A 61 -13.37 -21.11 9.43
N ASN A 62 -12.24 -21.31 10.13
CA ASN A 62 -11.05 -20.48 9.94
C ASN A 62 -10.45 -20.68 8.55
N LEU A 63 -10.34 -21.93 8.07
CA LEU A 63 -9.88 -22.24 6.72
C LEU A 63 -10.80 -21.68 5.64
N ASN A 64 -12.12 -21.74 5.85
CA ASN A 64 -13.10 -21.15 4.93
C ASN A 64 -12.98 -19.62 4.86
N LYS A 65 -12.78 -18.95 5.99
CA LYS A 65 -12.51 -17.49 6.03
C LYS A 65 -11.21 -17.17 5.29
N ALA A 66 -10.15 -17.93 5.54
CA ALA A 66 -8.85 -17.76 4.88
C ALA A 66 -8.97 -17.96 3.34
N TYR A 67 -9.65 -19.02 2.89
CA TYR A 67 -9.92 -19.26 1.48
C TYR A 67 -10.66 -18.07 0.84
N LYS A 68 -11.77 -17.61 1.46
CA LYS A 68 -12.54 -16.47 0.96
C LYS A 68 -11.68 -15.22 0.82
N LYS A 69 -10.82 -14.95 1.82
CA LYS A 69 -9.90 -13.79 1.81
C LYS A 69 -8.88 -13.91 0.68
N VAL A 70 -8.24 -15.06 0.51
CA VAL A 70 -7.27 -15.31 -0.58
C VAL A 70 -7.94 -15.19 -1.95
N LYS A 71 -9.18 -15.71 -2.09
CA LYS A 71 -9.95 -15.62 -3.33
C LYS A 71 -10.30 -14.17 -3.69
N SER A 72 -10.72 -13.37 -2.71
CA SER A 72 -11.10 -11.96 -2.94
C SER A 72 -9.91 -11.11 -3.41
N ASN A 73 -8.70 -11.44 -2.98
CA ASN A 73 -7.48 -10.69 -3.33
C ASN A 73 -7.00 -10.91 -4.78
N LYS A 74 -7.52 -11.92 -5.50
CA LYS A 74 -7.23 -12.19 -6.93
C LYS A 74 -5.74 -12.14 -7.28
N GLY A 75 -4.86 -12.57 -6.38
CA GLY A 75 -3.41 -12.50 -6.55
C GLY A 75 -2.89 -13.51 -7.60
N ALA A 76 -1.73 -13.21 -8.18
CA ALA A 76 -1.07 -14.07 -9.16
C ALA A 76 -0.67 -15.45 -8.59
N GLY A 77 -0.54 -16.46 -9.42
CA GLY A 77 -0.08 -17.82 -9.08
C GLY A 77 1.35 -17.84 -8.52
N GLY A 78 1.65 -18.83 -7.69
CA GLY A 78 2.97 -19.09 -7.13
C GLY A 78 3.93 -19.73 -8.14
N VAL A 79 4.82 -20.58 -7.63
CA VAL A 79 5.78 -21.37 -8.44
C VAL A 79 5.10 -22.50 -9.20
N ASP A 80 3.96 -22.98 -8.70
CA ASP A 80 3.11 -24.02 -9.28
C ASP A 80 2.23 -23.50 -10.45
N GLY A 81 2.18 -22.19 -10.65
CA GLY A 81 1.34 -21.55 -11.67
C GLY A 81 -0.16 -21.58 -11.36
N MET A 82 -0.60 -22.24 -10.28
CA MET A 82 -2.02 -22.36 -9.92
C MET A 82 -2.66 -20.99 -9.71
N SER A 83 -3.79 -20.76 -10.37
CA SER A 83 -4.60 -19.55 -10.19
C SER A 83 -5.51 -19.67 -8.97
N VAL A 84 -6.04 -18.51 -8.52
CA VAL A 84 -7.00 -18.47 -7.42
C VAL A 84 -8.34 -19.12 -7.79
N ASP A 85 -8.68 -19.17 -9.09
CA ASP A 85 -9.93 -19.78 -9.55
C ASP A 85 -9.88 -21.31 -9.51
N GLU A 86 -8.70 -21.92 -9.71
CA GLU A 86 -8.47 -23.37 -9.63
C GLU A 86 -8.39 -23.87 -8.18
N LEU A 87 -8.10 -22.98 -7.22
CA LEU A 87 -7.88 -23.32 -5.81
C LEU A 87 -9.03 -24.10 -5.18
N LEU A 88 -10.29 -23.80 -5.51
CA LEU A 88 -11.44 -24.48 -4.89
C LEU A 88 -11.51 -25.95 -5.30
N GLY A 89 -11.30 -26.25 -6.59
CA GLY A 89 -11.26 -27.62 -7.11
C GLY A 89 -10.14 -28.41 -6.41
N PHE A 90 -8.93 -27.86 -6.41
CA PHE A 90 -7.78 -28.49 -5.75
C PHE A 90 -8.01 -28.77 -4.26
N LEU A 91 -8.58 -27.82 -3.51
CA LEU A 91 -8.83 -28.02 -2.08
C LEU A 91 -9.91 -29.08 -1.81
N LYS A 92 -10.95 -29.19 -2.66
CA LYS A 92 -11.96 -30.26 -2.51
C LYS A 92 -11.34 -31.66 -2.53
N ASP A 93 -10.35 -31.86 -3.39
CA ASP A 93 -9.73 -33.17 -3.59
C ASP A 93 -8.59 -33.46 -2.62
N ASN A 94 -7.92 -32.40 -2.10
CA ASN A 94 -6.66 -32.58 -1.37
C ASN A 94 -6.67 -32.05 0.09
N GLN A 95 -7.73 -31.36 0.54
CA GLN A 95 -7.73 -30.68 1.85
C GLN A 95 -7.46 -31.59 3.03
N GLU A 96 -8.03 -32.81 3.06
CA GLU A 96 -7.85 -33.75 4.17
C GLU A 96 -6.40 -34.19 4.26
N GLN A 97 -5.78 -34.53 3.14
CA GLN A 97 -4.38 -34.92 3.10
C GLN A 97 -3.46 -33.76 3.54
N LEU A 98 -3.74 -32.53 3.08
CA LEU A 98 -2.96 -31.36 3.47
C LEU A 98 -3.08 -31.06 4.97
N ILE A 99 -4.29 -31.11 5.52
CA ILE A 99 -4.54 -30.94 6.96
C ILE A 99 -3.80 -32.00 7.77
N GLN A 100 -3.87 -33.27 7.34
CA GLN A 100 -3.17 -34.36 8.01
C GLN A 100 -1.63 -34.17 7.96
N GLN A 101 -1.09 -33.78 6.81
CA GLN A 101 0.34 -33.47 6.68
C GLN A 101 0.78 -32.33 7.61
N ILE A 102 -0.06 -31.30 7.79
CA ILE A 102 0.25 -30.19 8.71
C ILE A 102 0.21 -30.70 10.17
N LYS A 103 -0.81 -31.46 10.56
CA LYS A 103 -0.92 -32.05 11.91
C LYS A 103 0.27 -32.94 12.25
N ASP A 104 0.69 -33.78 11.32
CA ASP A 104 1.83 -34.69 11.45
C ASP A 104 3.18 -33.97 11.37
N GLY A 105 3.20 -32.68 11.13
CA GLY A 105 4.42 -31.92 10.90
C GLY A 105 5.17 -32.30 9.62
N LYS A 106 4.53 -32.97 8.66
CA LYS A 106 5.14 -33.41 7.39
C LYS A 106 4.96 -32.42 6.25
N TYR A 107 4.06 -31.44 6.41
CA TYR A 107 3.83 -30.40 5.40
C TYR A 107 5.10 -29.62 5.08
N LYS A 108 5.40 -29.50 3.79
CA LYS A 108 6.53 -28.73 3.27
C LYS A 108 5.98 -27.59 2.41
N PRO A 109 6.08 -26.31 2.86
CA PRO A 109 5.70 -25.16 2.04
C PRO A 109 6.50 -25.13 0.75
N ASN A 110 5.87 -24.68 -0.32
CA ASN A 110 6.55 -24.46 -1.60
C ASN A 110 7.46 -23.22 -1.52
N PRO A 111 8.55 -23.18 -2.31
CA PRO A 111 9.35 -21.98 -2.46
C PRO A 111 8.52 -20.82 -2.99
N VAL A 112 8.82 -19.59 -2.60
CA VAL A 112 8.11 -18.42 -3.13
C VAL A 112 8.67 -18.01 -4.48
N ARG A 113 7.81 -17.63 -5.42
CA ARG A 113 8.21 -17.10 -6.72
C ARG A 113 8.66 -15.64 -6.58
N ARG A 114 9.91 -15.34 -6.93
CA ARG A 114 10.47 -13.98 -6.89
C ARG A 114 9.92 -13.13 -8.01
N VAL A 115 9.44 -11.92 -7.65
CA VAL A 115 9.06 -10.87 -8.60
C VAL A 115 9.79 -9.60 -8.22
N GLU A 116 10.46 -8.98 -9.18
CA GLU A 116 11.19 -7.73 -8.97
C GLU A 116 10.34 -6.55 -9.44
N ILE A 117 10.06 -5.61 -8.53
CA ILE A 117 9.30 -4.39 -8.83
C ILE A 117 10.26 -3.21 -8.74
N PRO A 118 10.36 -2.36 -9.78
CA PRO A 118 11.21 -1.16 -9.74
C PRO A 118 10.81 -0.23 -8.60
N LYS A 119 11.80 0.26 -7.82
CA LYS A 119 11.60 1.35 -6.86
C LYS A 119 11.65 2.71 -7.56
N GLU A 120 11.34 3.77 -6.81
CA GLU A 120 11.41 5.15 -7.30
C GLU A 120 12.83 5.59 -7.64
N THR A 121 13.81 5.07 -6.91
CA THR A 121 15.22 5.29 -7.18
C THR A 121 15.62 4.46 -8.39
N LYS A 122 16.11 5.12 -9.42
CA LYS A 122 16.55 4.45 -10.66
C LYS A 122 17.62 3.40 -10.33
N GLY A 123 17.36 2.16 -10.76
CA GLY A 123 18.28 1.03 -10.54
C GLY A 123 18.00 0.22 -9.26
N GLU A 124 17.13 0.67 -8.36
CA GLU A 124 16.70 -0.13 -7.22
C GLU A 124 15.43 -0.93 -7.53
N VAL A 125 15.36 -2.17 -7.04
CA VAL A 125 14.19 -3.04 -7.14
C VAL A 125 13.70 -3.46 -5.75
N ARG A 126 12.39 -3.68 -5.63
CA ARG A 126 11.79 -4.36 -4.49
C ARG A 126 11.58 -5.82 -4.87
N LYS A 127 12.10 -6.71 -4.06
CA LYS A 127 12.01 -8.15 -4.26
C LYS A 127 10.76 -8.68 -3.55
N LEU A 128 9.71 -8.99 -4.29
CA LEU A 128 8.52 -9.65 -3.73
C LEU A 128 8.64 -11.16 -3.87
N GLY A 129 8.13 -11.88 -2.88
CA GLY A 129 7.96 -13.32 -2.92
C GLY A 129 6.48 -13.67 -3.01
N VAL A 130 6.07 -14.34 -4.07
CA VAL A 130 4.68 -14.76 -4.29
C VAL A 130 4.56 -16.24 -3.89
N PRO A 131 3.93 -16.56 -2.72
CA PRO A 131 3.67 -17.95 -2.32
C PRO A 131 2.63 -18.60 -3.24
N THR A 132 2.56 -19.92 -3.23
CA THR A 132 1.46 -20.65 -3.88
C THR A 132 0.11 -20.25 -3.28
N VAL A 133 -0.97 -20.42 -4.03
CA VAL A 133 -2.30 -20.05 -3.51
C VAL A 133 -2.72 -20.90 -2.31
N VAL A 134 -2.27 -22.17 -2.26
CA VAL A 134 -2.47 -23.08 -1.12
C VAL A 134 -1.73 -22.58 0.11
N ASP A 135 -0.44 -22.26 -0.02
CA ASP A 135 0.37 -21.70 1.06
C ASP A 135 -0.22 -20.39 1.61
N ARG A 136 -0.78 -19.56 0.71
CA ARG A 136 -1.48 -18.31 1.14
C ARG A 136 -2.70 -18.60 2.01
N VAL A 137 -3.47 -19.67 1.74
CA VAL A 137 -4.61 -20.04 2.59
C VAL A 137 -4.14 -20.40 3.99
N PHE A 138 -3.13 -21.26 4.12
CA PHE A 138 -2.63 -21.64 5.45
C PHE A 138 -1.94 -20.48 6.17
N GLN A 139 -1.15 -19.65 5.47
CA GLN A 139 -0.57 -18.43 6.05
C GLN A 139 -1.67 -17.46 6.53
N GLN A 140 -2.75 -17.30 5.75
CA GLN A 140 -3.89 -16.48 6.13
C GLN A 140 -4.62 -17.06 7.34
N ALA A 141 -4.79 -18.38 7.40
CA ALA A 141 -5.41 -19.06 8.53
C ALA A 141 -4.60 -18.88 9.83
N ILE A 142 -3.25 -18.99 9.75
CA ILE A 142 -2.34 -18.68 10.85
C ILE A 142 -2.49 -17.22 11.29
N THR A 143 -2.48 -16.30 10.35
CA THR A 143 -2.60 -14.85 10.62
C THR A 143 -3.90 -14.54 11.35
N GLN A 144 -5.02 -15.11 10.95
CA GLN A 144 -6.34 -14.89 11.57
C GLN A 144 -6.39 -15.30 13.03
N VAL A 145 -5.72 -16.40 13.39
CA VAL A 145 -5.69 -16.91 14.77
C VAL A 145 -4.67 -16.15 15.62
N LEU A 146 -3.51 -15.82 15.07
CA LEU A 146 -2.46 -15.16 15.84
C LEU A 146 -2.67 -13.66 16.02
N THR A 147 -3.34 -12.97 15.06
CA THR A 147 -3.56 -11.53 15.14
C THR A 147 -4.24 -11.10 16.44
N PRO A 148 -5.37 -11.69 16.90
CA PRO A 148 -6.02 -11.27 18.14
C PRO A 148 -5.13 -11.46 19.39
N ILE A 149 -4.24 -12.45 19.38
CA ILE A 149 -3.32 -12.76 20.49
C ILE A 149 -2.26 -11.66 20.61
N TYR A 150 -1.64 -11.31 19.47
CA TYR A 150 -0.58 -10.31 19.45
C TYR A 150 -1.08 -8.88 19.48
N GLU A 151 -2.30 -8.60 19.00
CA GLU A 151 -2.91 -7.28 19.01
C GLU A 151 -2.99 -6.69 20.43
N LYS A 152 -3.20 -7.57 21.45
CA LYS A 152 -3.21 -7.20 22.87
C LYS A 152 -1.82 -6.80 23.40
N GLN A 153 -0.76 -7.18 22.70
CA GLN A 153 0.64 -6.97 23.12
C GLN A 153 1.31 -5.80 22.37
N PHE A 154 0.73 -5.39 21.24
CA PHE A 154 1.31 -4.35 20.41
C PHE A 154 1.15 -2.97 21.06
N SER A 155 2.18 -2.14 20.93
CA SER A 155 2.17 -0.77 21.38
C SER A 155 1.03 0.04 20.72
N GLU A 156 0.42 0.96 21.49
CA GLU A 156 -0.56 1.92 20.97
C GLU A 156 0.05 2.89 19.92
N ASP A 157 1.36 3.09 19.94
CA ASP A 157 2.11 3.95 19.01
C ASP A 157 2.53 3.22 17.72
N SER A 158 2.09 1.97 17.52
CA SER A 158 2.29 1.16 16.30
C SER A 158 1.00 1.08 15.50
N PHE A 159 1.03 1.40 14.20
CA PHE A 159 -0.15 1.58 13.36
C PHE A 159 -0.18 0.72 12.09
N GLY A 160 0.97 0.41 11.49
CA GLY A 160 1.03 -0.31 10.22
C GLY A 160 0.66 -1.79 10.35
N PHE A 161 -0.07 -2.32 9.37
CA PHE A 161 -0.49 -3.73 9.30
C PHE A 161 -1.31 -4.23 10.50
N ARG A 162 -2.04 -3.35 11.15
CA ARG A 162 -2.90 -3.68 12.29
C ARG A 162 -4.36 -3.44 11.95
N PRO A 163 -5.29 -4.27 12.46
CA PRO A 163 -6.72 -4.03 12.28
C PRO A 163 -7.14 -2.70 12.92
N ASN A 164 -8.06 -1.99 12.28
CA ASN A 164 -8.65 -0.73 12.74
C ASN A 164 -7.63 0.42 12.98
N ARG A 165 -6.42 0.32 12.44
CA ARG A 165 -5.39 1.35 12.53
C ARG A 165 -4.86 1.68 11.14
N GLY A 166 -4.69 2.97 10.85
CA GLY A 166 -4.28 3.41 9.53
C GLY A 166 -3.20 4.49 9.53
N ALA A 167 -2.78 4.87 8.35
CA ALA A 167 -1.79 5.93 8.15
C ALA A 167 -2.27 7.28 8.72
N HIS A 168 -3.57 7.55 8.69
CA HIS A 168 -4.14 8.78 9.23
C HIS A 168 -4.05 8.83 10.77
N ASP A 169 -4.19 7.69 11.43
CA ASP A 169 -4.07 7.63 12.89
C ASP A 169 -2.62 7.85 13.34
N ALA A 170 -1.67 7.23 12.62
CA ALA A 170 -0.24 7.50 12.81
C ALA A 170 0.09 9.00 12.62
N LEU A 171 -0.47 9.65 11.59
CA LEU A 171 -0.27 11.08 11.36
C LEU A 171 -0.88 11.93 12.47
N LYS A 172 -2.09 11.61 12.96
CA LYS A 172 -2.70 12.30 14.10
C LYS A 172 -1.83 12.19 15.36
N GLN A 173 -1.29 11.00 15.63
CA GLN A 173 -0.36 10.81 16.76
C GLN A 173 0.92 11.63 16.58
N CYS A 174 1.48 11.71 15.37
CA CYS A 174 2.59 12.62 15.09
C CYS A 174 2.22 14.09 15.38
N GLN A 175 1.03 14.52 14.96
CA GLN A 175 0.52 15.87 15.18
C GLN A 175 0.42 16.19 16.68
N THR A 176 -0.11 15.27 17.48
CA THR A 176 -0.19 15.38 18.93
C THR A 176 1.20 15.56 19.54
N ASN A 177 2.15 14.69 19.20
CA ASN A 177 3.52 14.78 19.70
C ASN A 177 4.19 16.12 19.38
N VAL A 178 3.99 16.63 18.14
CA VAL A 178 4.54 17.94 17.74
C VAL A 178 3.87 19.10 18.46
N ASN A 179 2.57 19.04 18.70
CA ASN A 179 1.83 20.06 19.45
C ASN A 179 2.28 20.11 20.92
N ASP A 180 2.66 18.97 21.50
CA ASP A 180 3.24 18.85 22.85
C ASP A 180 4.71 19.32 22.92
N GLY A 181 5.24 19.89 21.83
CA GLY A 181 6.59 20.47 21.79
C GLY A 181 7.71 19.50 21.38
N TYR A 182 7.40 18.29 20.97
CA TYR A 182 8.40 17.32 20.46
C TYR A 182 8.64 17.55 18.97
N VAL A 183 9.47 18.53 18.64
CA VAL A 183 9.65 19.04 17.27
C VAL A 183 10.86 18.49 16.54
N TYR A 184 11.75 17.78 17.24
CA TYR A 184 12.87 17.05 16.64
C TYR A 184 12.54 15.57 16.60
N VAL A 185 12.93 14.92 15.54
CA VAL A 185 12.67 13.49 15.34
C VAL A 185 13.92 12.75 14.92
N VAL A 186 14.03 11.51 15.37
CA VAL A 186 14.86 10.50 14.74
C VAL A 186 13.98 9.81 13.72
N ASP A 187 14.24 10.06 12.43
CA ASP A 187 13.62 9.36 11.30
C ASP A 187 14.46 8.12 11.03
N MET A 188 13.94 6.95 11.40
CA MET A 188 14.65 5.69 11.39
C MET A 188 14.23 4.81 10.23
N ASP A 189 15.18 4.43 9.39
CA ASP A 189 15.01 3.51 8.26
C ASP A 189 15.82 2.22 8.53
N LEU A 190 15.15 1.07 8.48
CA LEU A 190 15.80 -0.22 8.60
C LEU A 190 16.27 -0.70 7.21
N GLU A 191 17.51 -1.19 7.14
CA GLU A 191 18.06 -1.63 5.86
C GLU A 191 17.44 -2.95 5.42
N LYS A 192 16.60 -2.89 4.36
CA LYS A 192 15.98 -4.08 3.75
C LYS A 192 15.38 -5.03 4.81
N PHE A 193 14.61 -4.49 5.72
CA PHE A 193 14.10 -5.19 6.90
C PHE A 193 13.66 -6.64 6.60
N PHE A 194 12.78 -6.83 5.61
CA PHE A 194 12.28 -8.16 5.25
C PHE A 194 13.38 -9.12 4.76
N ASP A 195 14.43 -8.62 4.15
CA ASP A 195 15.54 -9.44 3.63
C ASP A 195 16.60 -9.74 4.71
N THR A 196 16.59 -9.02 5.84
CA THR A 196 17.66 -9.08 6.84
C THR A 196 17.24 -9.58 8.24
N VAL A 197 15.96 -9.82 8.47
CA VAL A 197 15.45 -10.34 9.75
C VAL A 197 16.13 -11.64 10.10
N CYS A 198 16.68 -11.71 11.32
CA CYS A 198 17.22 -12.95 11.90
C CYS A 198 16.06 -13.91 12.24
N GLN A 199 15.94 -15.01 11.49
CA GLN A 199 14.85 -15.97 11.66
C GLN A 199 14.88 -16.60 13.04
N SER A 200 16.06 -16.96 13.57
CA SER A 200 16.19 -17.54 14.92
C SER A 200 15.70 -16.58 16.00
N LYS A 201 16.00 -15.27 15.87
CA LYS A 201 15.49 -14.26 16.78
C LYS A 201 13.98 -14.08 16.69
N LEU A 202 13.43 -14.11 15.50
CA LEU A 202 11.98 -14.06 15.29
C LEU A 202 11.28 -15.27 15.92
N ILE A 203 11.81 -16.48 15.72
CA ILE A 203 11.27 -17.70 16.33
C ILE A 203 11.38 -17.66 17.86
N GLU A 204 12.49 -17.16 18.42
CA GLU A 204 12.62 -16.93 19.86
C GLU A 204 11.51 -16.01 20.39
N VAL A 205 11.26 -14.87 19.72
CA VAL A 205 10.22 -13.93 20.13
C VAL A 205 8.82 -14.55 20.04
N LEU A 206 8.54 -15.30 18.97
CA LEU A 206 7.28 -16.03 18.80
C LEU A 206 7.06 -17.06 19.91
N SER A 207 8.08 -17.84 20.28
CA SER A 207 8.01 -18.91 21.29
C SER A 207 7.76 -18.39 22.72
N ARG A 208 7.96 -17.09 22.97
CA ARG A 208 7.60 -16.48 24.26
C ARG A 208 6.08 -16.47 24.48
N THR A 209 5.31 -16.29 23.41
CA THR A 209 3.85 -16.19 23.45
C THR A 209 3.18 -17.49 22.99
N ILE A 210 3.65 -18.10 21.90
CA ILE A 210 3.08 -19.31 21.32
C ILE A 210 3.71 -20.54 22.00
N LYS A 211 2.89 -21.35 22.67
CA LYS A 211 3.34 -22.60 23.34
C LYS A 211 3.17 -23.83 22.45
N ASP A 212 2.30 -23.77 21.43
CA ASP A 212 2.14 -24.86 20.47
C ASP A 212 3.34 -24.95 19.53
N GLY A 213 4.25 -25.86 19.80
CA GLY A 213 5.47 -26.07 19.01
C GLY A 213 5.21 -26.43 17.54
N ARG A 214 4.02 -27.03 17.24
CA ARG A 214 3.64 -27.39 15.87
C ARG A 214 3.44 -26.13 15.02
N VAL A 215 2.84 -25.07 15.61
CA VAL A 215 2.65 -23.78 14.96
C VAL A 215 3.99 -23.08 14.73
N ILE A 216 4.87 -23.07 15.73
CA ILE A 216 6.24 -22.54 15.60
C ILE A 216 7.01 -23.26 14.49
N SER A 217 6.95 -24.60 14.47
CA SER A 217 7.59 -25.42 13.43
C SER A 217 7.05 -25.08 12.04
N LEU A 218 5.73 -24.91 11.89
CA LEU A 218 5.12 -24.56 10.62
C LEU A 218 5.55 -23.16 10.15
N ILE A 219 5.57 -22.17 11.03
CA ILE A 219 6.07 -20.82 10.72
C ILE A 219 7.55 -20.89 10.30
N HIS A 220 8.38 -21.63 11.02
CA HIS A 220 9.79 -21.81 10.66
C HIS A 220 9.95 -22.44 9.27
N LYS A 221 9.12 -23.41 8.91
CA LYS A 221 9.11 -24.00 7.55
C LYS A 221 8.76 -22.97 6.49
N TYR A 222 7.79 -22.07 6.74
CA TYR A 222 7.48 -20.97 5.81
C TYR A 222 8.65 -20.00 5.64
N LEU A 223 9.39 -19.69 6.68
CA LEU A 223 10.58 -18.84 6.62
C LEU A 223 11.70 -19.48 5.78
N ASN A 224 11.84 -20.81 5.88
CA ASN A 224 12.88 -21.59 5.19
C ASN A 224 12.42 -22.20 3.87
N ALA A 225 11.23 -21.89 3.37
CA ALA A 225 10.70 -22.48 2.14
C ALA A 225 11.57 -22.22 0.88
N GLY A 226 12.44 -21.23 0.93
CA GLY A 226 13.28 -20.81 -0.18
C GLY A 226 12.56 -19.94 -1.19
N VAL A 227 13.30 -19.52 -2.19
CA VAL A 227 12.84 -18.61 -3.25
C VAL A 227 13.23 -19.17 -4.60
N ILE A 228 12.33 -19.14 -5.58
CA ILE A 228 12.67 -19.36 -6.98
C ILE A 228 12.81 -18.01 -7.70
N SER A 229 14.03 -17.75 -8.17
CA SER A 229 14.39 -16.55 -8.89
C SER A 229 14.93 -16.94 -10.27
N ARG A 230 14.29 -16.50 -11.36
CA ARG A 230 14.71 -16.83 -12.73
C ARG A 230 14.87 -18.33 -12.99
N GLY A 231 14.03 -19.16 -12.38
CA GLY A 231 14.07 -20.62 -12.52
C GLY A 231 15.08 -21.33 -11.60
N MET A 232 15.89 -20.60 -10.82
CA MET A 232 16.85 -21.17 -9.87
C MET A 232 16.33 -21.10 -8.45
N PHE A 233 16.54 -22.18 -7.68
CA PHE A 233 16.21 -22.22 -6.25
C PHE A 233 17.31 -21.56 -5.43
N GLU A 234 16.90 -20.65 -4.56
CA GLU A 234 17.75 -19.99 -3.56
C GLU A 234 17.25 -20.35 -2.17
N LYS A 235 18.11 -20.92 -1.32
CA LYS A 235 17.78 -21.19 0.07
C LYS A 235 17.68 -19.89 0.87
N THR A 236 16.71 -19.79 1.77
CA THR A 236 16.54 -18.63 2.66
C THR A 236 16.87 -19.01 4.10
N GLU A 237 18.04 -18.55 4.60
CA GLU A 237 18.46 -18.75 5.99
C GLU A 237 18.25 -17.48 6.83
N ILE A 238 18.10 -16.34 6.16
CA ILE A 238 17.90 -15.01 6.74
C ILE A 238 16.74 -14.35 6.02
N GLY A 239 16.03 -13.50 6.71
CA GLY A 239 14.91 -12.74 6.16
C GLY A 239 13.58 -13.49 6.20
N MET A 240 12.55 -12.81 5.76
CA MET A 240 11.21 -13.38 5.56
C MET A 240 10.67 -12.93 4.18
N PRO A 241 9.93 -13.79 3.47
CA PRO A 241 9.39 -13.43 2.16
C PRO A 241 8.46 -12.22 2.24
N GLN A 242 8.71 -11.18 1.46
CA GLN A 242 7.82 -10.02 1.35
C GLN A 242 6.70 -10.33 0.35
N GLY A 243 5.44 -10.47 0.79
CA GLY A 243 4.27 -10.67 -0.07
C GLY A 243 3.33 -11.82 0.32
N GLY A 244 3.68 -12.61 1.34
CA GLY A 244 2.76 -13.57 1.95
C GLY A 244 1.87 -12.93 3.02
N PRO A 245 0.67 -13.49 3.28
CA PRO A 245 -0.26 -12.97 4.31
C PRO A 245 0.31 -12.94 5.72
N LEU A 246 1.24 -13.84 6.04
CA LEU A 246 1.83 -13.95 7.37
C LEU A 246 2.93 -12.91 7.65
N SER A 247 3.64 -12.46 6.62
CA SER A 247 4.82 -11.60 6.78
C SER A 247 4.55 -10.25 7.48
N PRO A 248 3.42 -9.55 7.25
CA PRO A 248 3.10 -8.32 7.97
C PRO A 248 2.94 -8.52 9.48
N LEU A 249 2.31 -9.60 9.91
CA LEU A 249 2.15 -9.94 11.32
C LEU A 249 3.52 -10.27 11.96
N LEU A 250 4.33 -11.09 11.30
CA LEU A 250 5.68 -11.44 11.79
C LEU A 250 6.58 -10.20 11.90
N SER A 251 6.44 -9.27 10.95
CA SER A 251 7.12 -7.97 10.99
C SER A 251 6.76 -7.18 12.25
N ASN A 252 5.47 -7.06 12.55
CA ASN A 252 5.00 -6.35 13.74
C ASN A 252 5.44 -7.05 15.03
N ILE A 253 5.42 -8.39 15.09
CA ILE A 253 5.89 -9.15 16.25
C ILE A 253 7.37 -8.87 16.53
N MET A 254 8.20 -8.90 15.50
CA MET A 254 9.64 -8.60 15.64
C MET A 254 9.89 -7.16 16.07
N LEU A 255 9.20 -6.20 15.45
CA LEU A 255 9.37 -4.77 15.73
C LEU A 255 8.71 -4.32 17.05
N ASN A 256 7.77 -5.09 17.58
CA ASN A 256 7.20 -4.82 18.91
C ASN A 256 8.25 -4.89 20.02
N GLU A 257 9.34 -5.64 19.85
CA GLU A 257 10.46 -5.63 20.79
C GLU A 257 11.16 -4.25 20.81
N LEU A 258 11.26 -3.57 19.65
CA LEU A 258 11.71 -2.20 19.58
C LEU A 258 10.71 -1.24 20.25
N ASP A 259 9.41 -1.43 20.00
CA ASP A 259 8.35 -0.60 20.59
C ASP A 259 8.38 -0.70 22.13
N LYS A 260 8.50 -1.90 22.67
CA LYS A 260 8.65 -2.13 24.14
C LYS A 260 9.86 -1.43 24.71
N GLU A 261 11.00 -1.48 24.02
CA GLU A 261 12.22 -0.82 24.48
C GLU A 261 12.10 0.71 24.44
N LEU A 262 11.50 1.27 23.36
CA LEU A 262 11.21 2.71 23.28
C LEU A 262 10.29 3.16 24.40
N THR A 263 9.23 2.41 24.68
CA THR A 263 8.28 2.67 25.78
C THR A 263 8.98 2.58 27.12
N ARG A 264 9.79 1.53 27.38
CA ARG A 264 10.55 1.35 28.60
C ARG A 264 11.50 2.52 28.89
N ARG A 265 12.08 3.10 27.84
CA ARG A 265 12.96 4.31 27.95
C ARG A 265 12.18 5.62 28.05
N GLY A 266 10.85 5.59 27.98
CA GLY A 266 9.99 6.78 28.02
C GLY A 266 10.04 7.64 26.75
N HIS A 267 10.40 7.06 25.60
CA HIS A 267 10.40 7.76 24.34
C HIS A 267 9.00 7.81 23.73
N ARG A 268 8.61 8.97 23.21
CA ARG A 268 7.46 9.10 22.32
C ARG A 268 7.87 8.69 20.92
N PHE A 269 7.11 7.84 20.29
CA PHE A 269 7.40 7.39 18.91
C PHE A 269 6.10 7.16 18.14
N VAL A 270 6.20 7.01 16.86
CA VAL A 270 5.13 6.56 15.97
C VAL A 270 5.75 5.63 14.94
N ARG A 271 5.27 4.39 14.91
CA ARG A 271 5.74 3.39 13.96
C ARG A 271 4.62 2.98 12.98
N TYR A 272 4.94 2.96 11.70
CA TYR A 272 4.08 2.43 10.65
C TYR A 272 4.85 1.37 9.85
N ALA A 273 4.61 0.10 10.14
CA ALA A 273 5.43 -1.03 9.66
C ALA A 273 6.91 -0.86 10.07
N ASP A 274 7.82 -0.78 9.11
CA ASP A 274 9.25 -0.55 9.28
C ASP A 274 9.66 0.93 9.41
N ASP A 275 8.78 1.87 9.03
CA ASP A 275 9.00 3.31 9.18
C ASP A 275 8.74 3.74 10.64
N CYS A 276 9.77 4.17 11.37
CA CYS A 276 9.68 4.59 12.78
C CYS A 276 10.19 6.01 12.98
N MET A 277 9.38 6.85 13.61
CA MET A 277 9.78 8.20 14.06
C MET A 277 9.80 8.27 15.57
N ILE A 278 10.94 8.64 16.17
CA ILE A 278 11.08 8.86 17.61
C ILE A 278 11.13 10.38 17.86
N PHE A 279 10.27 10.87 18.72
CA PHE A 279 10.07 12.30 18.95
C PHE A 279 10.85 12.81 20.16
N CYS A 280 11.53 13.94 19.99
CA CYS A 280 12.36 14.58 21.00
C CYS A 280 12.10 16.10 21.06
N LYS A 281 12.32 16.72 22.23
CA LYS A 281 12.17 18.18 22.42
C LYS A 281 13.33 18.98 21.81
N SER A 282 14.53 18.43 21.77
CA SER A 282 15.72 19.12 21.26
C SER A 282 16.54 18.23 20.32
N ARG A 283 17.36 18.85 19.47
CA ARG A 283 18.25 18.15 18.56
C ARG A 283 19.27 17.27 19.31
N LYS A 284 19.88 17.81 20.37
CA LYS A 284 20.82 17.04 21.21
C LYS A 284 20.19 15.81 21.83
N SER A 285 18.92 15.91 22.26
CA SER A 285 18.18 14.75 22.78
C SER A 285 17.94 13.71 21.69
N ALA A 286 17.57 14.13 20.48
CA ALA A 286 17.37 13.21 19.36
C ALA A 286 18.65 12.51 18.93
N GLU A 287 19.78 13.23 18.87
CA GLU A 287 21.10 12.65 18.58
C GLU A 287 21.52 11.62 19.63
N ARG A 288 21.31 11.92 20.93
CA ARG A 288 21.56 10.97 22.01
C ARG A 288 20.66 9.75 21.92
N THR A 289 19.37 9.94 21.61
CA THR A 289 18.42 8.84 21.44
C THR A 289 18.86 7.94 20.30
N LEU A 290 19.26 8.49 19.15
CA LEU A 290 19.76 7.73 18.01
C LEU A 290 20.97 6.89 18.41
N ASN A 291 21.96 7.52 19.07
CA ASN A 291 23.20 6.82 19.47
C ASN A 291 22.94 5.68 20.46
N ASN A 292 21.90 5.76 21.27
CA ASN A 292 21.57 4.75 22.27
C ASN A 292 20.64 3.66 21.74
N ILE A 293 19.77 3.96 20.76
CA ILE A 293 18.82 2.95 20.25
C ILE A 293 19.42 2.06 19.17
N VAL A 294 20.35 2.60 18.38
CA VAL A 294 20.98 1.84 17.29
C VAL A 294 21.74 0.61 17.82
N PRO A 295 22.57 0.69 18.88
CA PRO A 295 23.19 -0.52 19.45
C PRO A 295 22.20 -1.57 19.92
N TYR A 296 21.04 -1.17 20.42
CA TYR A 296 19.97 -2.10 20.79
C TYR A 296 19.41 -2.82 19.55
N ILE A 297 19.09 -2.06 18.48
CA ILE A 297 18.55 -2.61 17.24
C ILE A 297 19.54 -3.60 16.61
N GLU A 298 20.82 -3.23 16.54
CA GLU A 298 21.83 -4.06 15.88
C GLU A 298 22.30 -5.21 16.77
N GLY A 299 22.50 -4.96 18.06
CA GLY A 299 23.06 -5.96 19.00
C GLY A 299 22.05 -6.88 19.65
N LYS A 300 20.78 -6.46 19.82
CA LYS A 300 19.74 -7.27 20.48
C LYS A 300 18.68 -7.81 19.54
N LEU A 301 18.31 -7.02 18.52
CA LEU A 301 17.31 -7.45 17.53
C LEU A 301 17.97 -8.01 16.26
N PHE A 302 19.28 -7.87 16.10
CA PHE A 302 20.03 -8.29 14.92
C PHE A 302 19.46 -7.70 13.60
N LEU A 303 18.89 -6.49 13.69
CA LEU A 303 18.41 -5.74 12.54
C LEU A 303 19.45 -4.71 12.11
N LYS A 304 19.51 -4.41 10.82
CA LYS A 304 20.44 -3.42 10.28
C LYS A 304 19.77 -2.06 10.15
N VAL A 305 20.40 -1.02 10.69
CA VAL A 305 19.97 0.36 10.52
C VAL A 305 20.60 0.96 9.26
N ASN A 306 19.78 1.53 8.39
CA ASN A 306 20.25 2.23 7.21
C ASN A 306 20.84 3.60 7.60
N ARG A 307 22.18 3.65 7.77
CA ARG A 307 22.90 4.84 8.22
C ARG A 307 22.79 6.03 7.25
N THR A 308 22.53 5.80 5.97
CA THR A 308 22.45 6.86 4.96
C THR A 308 21.08 7.55 4.94
N LYS A 309 20.02 6.85 5.34
CA LYS A 309 18.65 7.38 5.37
C LYS A 309 18.22 7.79 6.77
N THR A 310 18.66 7.07 7.80
CA THR A 310 18.37 7.42 9.20
C THR A 310 18.98 8.76 9.54
N CYS A 311 18.18 9.70 10.03
CA CYS A 311 18.65 11.04 10.33
C CYS A 311 17.91 11.68 11.51
N VAL A 312 18.58 12.65 12.13
CA VAL A 312 17.97 13.55 13.10
C VAL A 312 17.57 14.84 12.39
N ALA A 313 16.31 15.17 12.42
CA ALA A 313 15.80 16.36 11.74
C ALA A 313 14.71 17.07 12.54
N HIS A 314 14.52 18.38 12.26
CA HIS A 314 13.30 19.06 12.69
C HIS A 314 12.12 18.56 11.86
N ILE A 315 10.96 18.35 12.47
CA ILE A 315 9.78 17.72 11.87
C ILE A 315 9.34 18.39 10.55
N SER A 316 9.56 19.68 10.37
CA SER A 316 9.22 20.39 9.13
C SER A 316 10.03 19.95 7.90
N LYS A 317 11.15 19.26 8.10
CA LYS A 317 12.04 18.76 7.05
C LYS A 317 11.80 17.28 6.73
N VAL A 318 10.95 16.60 7.52
CA VAL A 318 10.72 15.16 7.40
C VAL A 318 9.55 14.89 6.45
N LYS A 319 9.68 13.77 5.72
CA LYS A 319 8.60 13.15 4.97
C LYS A 319 8.14 11.90 5.71
N TYR A 320 6.90 11.85 6.12
CA TYR A 320 6.31 10.66 6.73
C TYR A 320 5.00 10.29 6.05
N LEU A 321 4.85 9.04 5.63
CA LEU A 321 3.65 8.53 4.94
C LEU A 321 3.18 9.43 3.77
N GLY A 322 4.14 10.07 3.08
CA GLY A 322 3.85 10.95 1.95
C GLY A 322 3.50 12.40 2.30
N TYR A 323 3.38 12.71 3.58
CA TYR A 323 3.12 14.04 4.09
C TYR A 323 4.37 14.78 4.55
N SER A 324 4.26 16.10 4.72
CA SER A 324 5.19 16.98 5.44
C SER A 324 4.42 17.76 6.49
N PHE A 325 5.14 18.18 7.52
CA PHE A 325 4.59 18.90 8.65
C PHE A 325 4.98 20.37 8.60
N TYR A 326 4.10 21.26 9.07
CA TYR A 326 4.40 22.67 9.25
C TYR A 326 3.60 23.23 10.43
N ARG A 327 4.03 24.36 11.00
CA ARG A 327 3.29 25.03 12.06
C ARG A 327 2.60 26.27 11.53
N TYR A 328 1.34 26.44 11.91
CA TYR A 328 0.56 27.62 11.63
C TYR A 328 -0.19 28.04 12.90
N LYS A 329 0.01 29.28 13.37
CA LYS A 329 -0.54 29.79 14.63
C LYS A 329 -0.29 28.84 15.82
N GLY A 330 0.92 28.30 15.92
CA GLY A 330 1.32 27.40 17.01
C GLY A 330 0.90 25.94 16.83
N ILE A 331 -0.02 25.61 15.93
CA ILE A 331 -0.57 24.27 15.71
C ILE A 331 0.17 23.57 14.57
N CYS A 332 0.47 22.30 14.74
CA CYS A 332 1.01 21.44 13.70
C CYS A 332 -0.07 21.12 12.65
N ARG A 333 0.25 21.30 11.38
CA ARG A 333 -0.63 21.01 10.25
C ARG A 333 0.12 20.20 9.19
N PHE A 334 -0.63 19.61 8.27
CA PHE A 334 -0.09 18.77 7.21
C PHE A 334 -0.12 19.46 5.87
N ARG A 335 0.88 19.17 5.04
CA ARG A 335 0.88 19.44 3.61
C ARG A 335 1.35 18.20 2.85
N VAL A 336 0.96 18.08 1.60
CA VAL A 336 1.44 17.00 0.74
C VAL A 336 2.92 17.21 0.45
N HIS A 337 3.75 16.19 0.67
CA HIS A 337 5.17 16.28 0.37
C HIS A 337 5.43 16.45 -1.14
N PRO A 338 6.40 17.30 -1.58
CA PRO A 338 6.66 17.56 -3.00
C PRO A 338 6.89 16.30 -3.85
N LYS A 339 7.58 15.28 -3.32
CA LYS A 339 7.76 13.98 -4.01
C LYS A 339 6.40 13.29 -4.26
N SER A 340 5.44 13.38 -3.34
CA SER A 340 4.09 12.81 -3.51
C SER A 340 3.29 13.56 -4.57
N VAL A 341 3.45 14.89 -4.67
CA VAL A 341 2.85 15.70 -5.75
C VAL A 341 3.45 15.33 -7.11
N THR A 342 4.76 15.11 -7.17
CA THR A 342 5.44 14.69 -8.41
C THR A 342 4.93 13.32 -8.88
N LYS A 343 4.76 12.36 -7.97
CA LYS A 343 4.16 11.05 -8.27
C LYS A 343 2.75 11.19 -8.84
N MET A 344 1.91 11.97 -8.18
CA MET A 344 0.55 12.27 -8.66
C MET A 344 0.57 12.83 -10.10
N LYS A 345 1.43 13.81 -10.36
CA LYS A 345 1.56 14.41 -11.71
C LYS A 345 2.03 13.38 -12.75
N ASN A 346 2.95 12.50 -12.38
CA ASN A 346 3.42 11.43 -13.28
C ASN A 346 2.29 10.46 -13.62
N LYS A 347 1.49 10.05 -12.62
CA LYS A 347 0.34 9.18 -12.86
C LYS A 347 -0.72 9.85 -13.74
N ILE A 348 -1.01 11.12 -13.51
CA ILE A 348 -1.89 11.88 -14.40
C ILE A 348 -1.34 11.93 -15.83
N ARG A 349 -0.01 12.10 -16.01
CA ARG A 349 0.60 12.08 -17.36
C ARG A 349 0.37 10.73 -18.04
N GLU A 350 0.51 9.63 -17.34
CA GLU A 350 0.24 8.28 -17.83
C GLU A 350 -1.23 8.11 -18.20
N LEU A 351 -2.16 8.39 -17.27
CA LEU A 351 -3.60 8.26 -17.49
C LEU A 351 -4.13 9.17 -18.61
N THR A 352 -3.46 10.29 -18.84
CA THR A 352 -3.80 11.27 -19.89
C THR A 352 -2.82 11.24 -21.06
N ASP A 353 -2.11 10.12 -21.24
CA ASP A 353 -1.27 9.96 -22.43
C ASP A 353 -2.17 9.92 -23.68
N ARG A 354 -1.74 10.65 -24.70
CA ARG A 354 -2.43 10.79 -25.98
C ARG A 354 -2.17 9.61 -26.93
N HIS A 355 -1.32 8.66 -26.54
CA HIS A 355 -0.90 7.52 -27.36
C HIS A 355 -1.30 6.14 -26.78
N ASN A 356 -1.96 6.12 -25.60
CA ASN A 356 -2.30 4.87 -24.91
C ASN A 356 -3.50 4.10 -25.50
N GLY A 357 -4.11 4.61 -26.60
CA GLY A 357 -5.23 3.92 -27.27
C GLY A 357 -6.56 3.89 -26.50
N TRP A 358 -6.63 4.48 -25.31
CA TRP A 358 -7.82 4.41 -24.46
C TRP A 358 -9.00 5.24 -24.99
N GLY A 359 -10.22 4.69 -24.89
CA GLY A 359 -11.45 5.44 -25.06
C GLY A 359 -11.61 6.51 -23.96
N ASN A 360 -12.41 7.54 -24.25
CA ASN A 360 -12.58 8.69 -23.35
C ASN A 360 -13.33 8.29 -22.06
N GLU A 361 -14.34 7.42 -22.16
CA GLU A 361 -15.09 6.91 -20.99
C GLU A 361 -14.20 6.11 -20.04
N TYR A 362 -13.41 5.18 -20.58
CA TYR A 362 -12.46 4.40 -19.79
C TYR A 362 -11.42 5.29 -19.10
N ARG A 363 -10.93 6.32 -19.81
CA ARG A 363 -9.99 7.31 -19.26
C ARG A 363 -10.62 8.12 -18.13
N ALA A 364 -11.88 8.57 -18.30
CA ALA A 364 -12.61 9.29 -17.27
C ALA A 364 -12.80 8.40 -16.02
N LEU A 365 -13.17 7.14 -16.22
CA LEU A 365 -13.29 6.16 -15.12
C LEU A 365 -11.97 5.99 -14.35
N LYS A 366 -10.85 5.76 -15.06
CA LYS A 366 -9.53 5.59 -14.43
C LYS A 366 -9.05 6.85 -13.72
N LEU A 367 -9.30 8.03 -14.29
CA LEU A 367 -9.02 9.30 -13.62
C LEU A 367 -9.86 9.46 -12.34
N THR A 368 -11.14 9.13 -12.38
CA THR A 368 -12.03 9.19 -11.22
C THR A 368 -11.54 8.28 -10.10
N GLN A 369 -11.21 7.03 -10.41
CA GLN A 369 -10.68 6.08 -9.44
C GLN A 369 -9.39 6.61 -8.78
N PHE A 370 -8.44 7.08 -9.60
CA PHE A 370 -7.18 7.61 -9.11
C PHE A 370 -7.35 8.86 -8.26
N ILE A 371 -8.11 9.86 -8.75
CA ILE A 371 -8.29 11.14 -8.06
C ILE A 371 -9.01 10.94 -6.74
N ARG A 372 -10.07 10.11 -6.71
CA ARG A 372 -10.80 9.78 -5.46
C ARG A 372 -9.85 9.15 -4.44
N GLY A 373 -9.12 8.10 -4.82
CA GLY A 373 -8.18 7.41 -3.93
C GLY A 373 -7.09 8.35 -3.39
N TRP A 374 -6.51 9.18 -4.26
CA TRP A 374 -5.47 10.12 -3.90
C TRP A 374 -5.98 11.21 -2.93
N VAL A 375 -7.13 11.80 -3.20
CA VAL A 375 -7.74 12.83 -2.34
C VAL A 375 -8.16 12.22 -0.99
N ASN A 376 -8.71 11.02 -0.99
CA ASN A 376 -9.06 10.33 0.26
C ASN A 376 -7.84 10.10 1.14
N TYR A 377 -6.71 9.70 0.55
CA TYR A 377 -5.47 9.48 1.29
C TYR A 377 -4.87 10.79 1.79
N PHE A 378 -4.73 11.81 0.93
CA PHE A 378 -4.08 13.08 1.28
C PHE A 378 -5.03 14.14 1.88
N GLY A 379 -6.27 13.78 2.17
CA GLY A 379 -7.32 14.72 2.59
C GLY A 379 -7.09 15.41 3.94
N MET A 380 -6.13 14.95 4.76
CA MET A 380 -5.72 15.65 5.98
C MET A 380 -4.81 16.86 5.72
N ALA A 381 -4.26 16.98 4.50
CA ALA A 381 -3.35 18.06 4.15
C ALA A 381 -4.08 19.34 3.74
N ASP A 382 -3.51 20.48 4.08
CA ASP A 382 -3.93 21.78 3.54
C ASP A 382 -3.46 21.88 2.09
N MET A 383 -4.36 21.64 1.13
CA MET A 383 -3.98 21.50 -0.28
C MET A 383 -4.92 22.17 -1.28
N LYS A 384 -5.89 23.01 -0.85
CA LYS A 384 -6.90 23.62 -1.74
C LYS A 384 -6.27 24.32 -2.94
N SER A 385 -5.30 25.22 -2.73
CA SER A 385 -4.63 25.95 -3.82
C SER A 385 -3.80 25.04 -4.73
N LEU A 386 -3.15 24.02 -4.14
CA LEU A 386 -2.43 22.98 -4.89
C LEU A 386 -3.37 22.23 -5.83
N LEU A 387 -4.56 21.83 -5.35
CA LEU A 387 -5.53 21.09 -6.13
C LEU A 387 -6.11 21.94 -7.25
N GLN A 388 -6.47 23.20 -6.98
CA GLN A 388 -6.96 24.12 -8.00
C GLN A 388 -5.95 24.32 -9.14
N SER A 389 -4.67 24.44 -8.82
CA SER A 389 -3.61 24.53 -9.82
C SER A 389 -3.49 23.25 -10.66
N ASN A 390 -3.57 22.09 -10.01
CA ASN A 390 -3.50 20.79 -10.70
C ASN A 390 -4.76 20.54 -11.55
N ASP A 391 -5.94 20.98 -11.13
CA ASP A 391 -7.16 20.86 -11.91
C ASP A 391 -7.08 21.68 -13.22
N LYS A 392 -6.54 22.90 -13.18
CA LYS A 392 -6.28 23.69 -14.39
C LYS A 392 -5.39 22.94 -15.37
N TRP A 393 -4.30 22.36 -14.88
CA TRP A 393 -3.38 21.57 -15.68
C TRP A 393 -4.01 20.27 -16.20
N LEU A 394 -4.79 19.55 -15.39
CA LEU A 394 -5.52 18.34 -15.79
C LEU A 394 -6.52 18.67 -16.93
N ARG A 395 -7.30 19.73 -16.78
CA ARG A 395 -8.26 20.17 -17.81
C ARG A 395 -7.57 20.47 -19.14
N HIS A 396 -6.42 21.14 -19.11
CA HIS A 396 -5.62 21.37 -20.31
C HIS A 396 -5.17 20.05 -20.97
N ARG A 397 -4.70 19.09 -20.17
CA ARG A 397 -4.32 17.76 -20.70
C ARG A 397 -5.49 17.02 -21.36
N ILE A 398 -6.68 17.08 -20.78
CA ILE A 398 -7.89 16.48 -21.34
C ILE A 398 -8.26 17.15 -22.66
N ARG A 399 -8.26 18.49 -22.71
CA ARG A 399 -8.50 19.24 -23.97
C ARG A 399 -7.50 18.85 -25.05
N ALA A 400 -6.24 18.65 -24.70
CA ALA A 400 -5.21 18.23 -25.65
C ALA A 400 -5.46 16.80 -26.21
N ILE A 401 -6.09 15.91 -25.45
CA ILE A 401 -6.50 14.59 -25.93
C ILE A 401 -7.60 14.75 -26.99
N TYR A 402 -8.67 15.47 -26.69
CA TYR A 402 -9.75 15.71 -27.65
C TYR A 402 -9.26 16.41 -28.91
N TRP A 403 -8.41 17.42 -28.77
CA TRP A 403 -7.82 18.12 -29.89
C TRP A 403 -6.97 17.21 -30.78
N LYS A 404 -6.26 16.27 -30.22
CA LYS A 404 -5.52 15.23 -30.97
C LYS A 404 -6.48 14.27 -31.67
N GLN A 405 -7.55 13.84 -31.00
CA GLN A 405 -8.54 12.92 -31.56
C GLN A 405 -9.28 13.52 -32.77
N TRP A 406 -9.52 14.80 -32.73
CA TRP A 406 -10.17 15.56 -33.86
C TRP A 406 -9.22 15.81 -35.04
N LYS A 407 -8.34 15.00 -35.29
CA LYS A 407 -7.22 14.92 -36.23
C LYS A 407 -7.24 15.95 -37.39
N LYS A 408 -8.33 15.95 -38.23
CA LYS A 408 -8.47 16.76 -39.45
C LYS A 408 -9.17 18.09 -39.17
N PRO A 409 -8.81 19.20 -39.85
CA PRO A 409 -9.49 20.47 -39.72
C PRO A 409 -11.02 20.37 -39.87
N LYS A 410 -11.51 19.61 -40.86
CA LYS A 410 -12.95 19.36 -41.08
C LYS A 410 -13.62 18.71 -39.85
N THR A 411 -12.94 17.80 -39.16
CA THR A 411 -13.46 17.18 -37.95
C THR A 411 -13.48 18.16 -36.78
N LYS A 412 -12.42 18.96 -36.62
CA LYS A 412 -12.35 20.02 -35.61
C LYS A 412 -13.46 21.04 -35.81
N TYR A 413 -13.65 21.50 -37.04
CA TYR A 413 -14.74 22.42 -37.40
C TYR A 413 -16.09 21.86 -36.96
N ARG A 414 -16.43 20.63 -37.40
CA ARG A 414 -17.69 19.98 -37.06
C ARG A 414 -17.88 19.86 -35.54
N LYS A 415 -16.85 19.42 -34.82
CA LYS A 415 -16.91 19.22 -33.36
C LYS A 415 -17.05 20.55 -32.61
N LEU A 416 -16.41 21.60 -33.05
CA LEU A 416 -16.56 22.92 -32.45
C LEU A 416 -17.97 23.51 -32.73
N LYS A 417 -18.53 23.26 -33.92
CA LYS A 417 -19.90 23.64 -34.26
C LYS A 417 -20.93 22.87 -33.40
N GLU A 418 -20.76 21.56 -33.25
CA GLU A 418 -21.58 20.71 -32.35
C GLU A 418 -21.55 21.21 -30.89
N LEU A 419 -20.45 21.83 -30.46
CA LEU A 419 -20.30 22.43 -29.13
C LEU A 419 -20.79 23.89 -29.03
N GLY A 420 -21.47 24.41 -30.07
CA GLY A 420 -22.13 25.73 -30.05
C GLY A 420 -21.20 26.90 -30.26
N MET A 421 -20.04 26.70 -30.89
CA MET A 421 -19.14 27.82 -31.21
C MET A 421 -19.60 28.59 -32.46
N ASN A 422 -19.32 29.90 -32.51
CA ASN A 422 -19.61 30.73 -33.64
C ASN A 422 -18.74 30.36 -34.86
N GLU A 423 -19.35 30.26 -36.04
CA GLU A 423 -18.70 29.77 -37.26
C GLU A 423 -17.51 30.64 -37.70
N ASP A 424 -17.60 31.96 -37.54
CA ASP A 424 -16.53 32.88 -37.91
C ASP A 424 -15.21 32.60 -37.22
N PHE A 425 -15.26 32.16 -35.96
CA PHE A 425 -14.09 31.83 -35.20
C PHE A 425 -13.62 30.37 -35.40
N ILE A 426 -14.54 29.45 -35.72
CA ILE A 426 -14.22 28.01 -35.85
C ILE A 426 -13.25 27.80 -37.02
N GLN A 427 -13.47 28.42 -38.16
CA GLN A 427 -12.69 28.19 -39.38
C GLN A 427 -11.21 28.49 -39.15
N TRP A 428 -10.90 29.61 -38.51
CA TRP A 428 -9.51 29.98 -38.17
C TRP A 428 -8.89 29.04 -37.17
N HIS A 429 -9.61 28.70 -36.09
CA HIS A 429 -9.11 27.85 -35.03
C HIS A 429 -8.94 26.39 -35.46
N ALA A 430 -9.83 25.84 -36.30
CA ALA A 430 -9.71 24.46 -36.81
C ALA A 430 -8.44 24.27 -37.65
N ASN A 431 -7.94 25.31 -38.27
CA ASN A 431 -6.73 25.30 -39.11
C ASN A 431 -5.43 25.65 -38.37
N MET A 432 -5.48 25.89 -37.05
CA MET A 432 -4.29 26.24 -36.27
C MET A 432 -3.23 25.15 -36.33
N ARG A 433 -1.96 25.55 -36.56
CA ARG A 433 -0.77 24.69 -36.71
C ARG A 433 0.25 24.78 -35.55
N GLN A 434 -0.09 25.42 -34.43
CA GLN A 434 0.83 25.70 -33.31
C GLN A 434 1.15 24.49 -32.41
N GLY A 435 0.88 23.29 -32.90
CA GLY A 435 1.01 22.07 -32.10
C GLY A 435 -0.17 21.84 -31.15
N ILE A 436 -0.40 20.57 -30.81
CA ILE A 436 -1.60 20.12 -30.07
C ILE A 436 -1.72 20.82 -28.70
N TRP A 437 -0.62 20.96 -27.99
CA TRP A 437 -0.61 21.54 -26.64
C TRP A 437 -1.02 23.01 -26.66
N ASN A 438 -0.42 23.82 -27.52
CA ASN A 438 -0.76 25.25 -27.63
C ASN A 438 -2.16 25.46 -28.17
N CYS A 439 -2.57 24.73 -29.22
CA CYS A 439 -3.91 24.80 -29.75
C CYS A 439 -4.98 24.46 -28.68
N SER A 440 -4.78 23.43 -27.88
CA SER A 440 -5.73 23.03 -26.84
C SER A 440 -5.83 23.99 -25.66
N ASN A 441 -4.90 24.96 -25.55
CA ASN A 441 -4.92 26.02 -24.55
C ASN A 441 -5.53 27.33 -25.08
N ASN A 442 -5.96 27.36 -26.33
CA ASN A 442 -6.60 28.54 -26.91
C ASN A 442 -7.97 28.81 -26.24
N ARG A 443 -8.35 30.10 -26.16
CA ARG A 443 -9.59 30.52 -25.50
C ARG A 443 -10.83 29.85 -26.10
N LEU A 444 -10.92 29.72 -27.44
CA LEU A 444 -12.05 29.05 -28.08
C LEU A 444 -12.18 27.59 -27.65
N VAL A 445 -11.06 26.85 -27.64
CA VAL A 445 -11.05 25.44 -27.21
C VAL A 445 -11.39 25.33 -25.73
N GLN A 446 -10.92 26.26 -24.90
CA GLN A 446 -11.28 26.30 -23.48
C GLN A 446 -12.76 26.62 -23.28
N PHE A 447 -13.35 27.42 -24.10
CA PHE A 447 -14.77 27.75 -24.06
C PHE A 447 -15.63 26.59 -24.57
N ALA A 448 -15.28 25.99 -25.69
CA ALA A 448 -15.98 24.85 -26.28
C ALA A 448 -15.91 23.59 -25.35
N LEU A 449 -14.73 23.33 -24.76
CA LEU A 449 -14.48 22.27 -23.81
C LEU A 449 -14.33 22.86 -22.40
N ASN A 450 -15.36 23.56 -21.94
CA ASN A 450 -15.39 24.20 -20.63
C ASN A 450 -15.42 23.15 -19.50
N ASN A 451 -15.33 23.60 -18.27
CA ASN A 451 -15.25 22.69 -17.12
C ASN A 451 -16.58 21.94 -16.88
N GLU A 452 -17.71 22.55 -17.19
CA GLU A 452 -19.04 21.95 -17.07
C GLU A 452 -19.19 20.80 -18.07
N LYS A 453 -18.85 21.07 -19.34
CA LYS A 453 -18.90 20.05 -20.40
C LYS A 453 -17.99 18.85 -20.11
N LEU A 454 -16.78 19.11 -19.62
CA LEU A 454 -15.88 18.03 -19.23
C LEU A 454 -16.39 17.26 -18.01
N ARG A 455 -17.14 17.91 -17.10
CA ARG A 455 -17.81 17.24 -15.98
C ARG A 455 -18.97 16.36 -16.48
N GLU A 456 -19.80 16.84 -17.38
CA GLU A 456 -20.86 16.06 -18.03
C GLU A 456 -20.30 14.81 -18.70
N TRP A 457 -19.10 14.89 -19.29
CA TRP A 457 -18.40 13.75 -19.89
C TRP A 457 -17.67 12.88 -18.88
N GLY A 458 -17.94 13.04 -17.58
CA GLY A 458 -17.45 12.19 -16.51
C GLY A 458 -16.03 12.49 -16.02
N TYR A 459 -15.41 13.60 -16.44
CA TYR A 459 -14.07 13.95 -15.96
C TYR A 459 -14.13 14.67 -14.61
N PRO A 460 -13.53 14.10 -13.55
CA PRO A 460 -13.55 14.68 -12.20
C PRO A 460 -12.57 15.83 -12.04
N THR A 461 -12.68 16.54 -10.90
CA THR A 461 -11.64 17.44 -10.38
C THR A 461 -11.16 16.99 -9.01
N PHE A 462 -9.91 17.28 -8.68
CA PHE A 462 -9.37 17.06 -7.34
C PHE A 462 -10.08 17.94 -6.31
N THR A 463 -10.29 19.21 -6.65
CA THR A 463 -10.91 20.21 -5.76
C THR A 463 -12.31 19.78 -5.35
N GLU A 464 -13.11 19.23 -6.27
CA GLU A 464 -14.47 18.78 -5.98
C GLU A 464 -14.50 17.64 -4.94
N PHE A 465 -13.65 16.62 -5.10
CA PHE A 465 -13.53 15.54 -4.14
C PHE A 465 -13.01 16.02 -2.78
N TYR A 466 -12.08 16.98 -2.78
CA TYR A 466 -11.53 17.54 -1.54
C TYR A 466 -12.57 18.35 -0.75
N LEU A 467 -13.35 19.20 -1.43
CA LEU A 467 -14.39 19.99 -0.77
C LEU A 467 -15.48 19.09 -0.19
N LYS A 468 -15.98 18.12 -0.96
CA LYS A 468 -16.96 17.12 -0.46
C LYS A 468 -16.48 16.39 0.79
N ARG A 469 -15.16 16.13 0.91
CA ARG A 469 -14.60 15.51 2.11
C ARG A 469 -14.51 16.47 3.30
N CYS A 470 -14.33 17.77 3.08
CA CYS A 470 -14.26 18.78 4.15
C CYS A 470 -15.65 19.10 4.71
N GLU A 471 -16.71 18.81 3.97
CA GLU A 471 -18.11 19.02 4.35
C GLU A 471 -18.67 17.83 5.18
N ASN A 472 -18.08 16.65 5.05
CA ASN A 472 -18.36 15.43 5.83
C ASN A 472 -17.36 15.28 6.99
#